data_c94d28e04b08d9ad9a3a7df3b0c5a6cf
#
_entry.id   c94d28e04b08d9ad9a3a7df3b0c5a6cf
#
_cell.length_a   1.000
_cell.length_b   1.000
_cell.length_c   1.000
_cell.angle_alpha   90.00
_cell.angle_beta   90.00
_cell.angle_gamma   90.00
#
_symmetry.space_group_name_H-M   'P 1'
#
loop_
_entity.id
_entity.type
_entity.pdbx_description
1 polymer ?
#
loop_
_entity_poly.entity_id
_entity_poly.type
_entity_poly.pdbx_seq_one_letter_code
_entity_poly.pdbx_strand_id
1 'polypeptide(L)'
;MLKPLGLGLLLGTGFGIAWAQSPTKFDGQYRGELTLTKVIKGDCTQPPLGALYPLRISRGEVRFVYVPRFDTALSGRVGEDGTFKASARARKGSVQMTGRIQGNNIIATIVSPSCNYTFQTKD
;
A
#
# COMPACT_ATOMS: atom_id res chain seq x y z
N MET A 1 -16.77 -47.32 -1.16
CA MET A 1 -16.58 -46.75 -1.37
C MET A 1 -16.16 -45.83 -1.55
N LEU A 2 -15.94 -45.70 -1.53
CA LEU A 2 -15.51 -44.82 -1.72
C LEU A 2 -15.10 -43.86 -1.92
N LYS A 3 -14.90 -43.77 -1.80
CA LYS A 3 -14.55 -42.86 -2.02
C LYS A 3 -14.12 -42.05 -2.22
N PRO A 4 -13.98 -42.25 -2.10
CA PRO A 4 -13.54 -41.37 -2.30
C PRO A 4 -13.12 -40.66 -2.57
N LEU A 5 -13.06 -40.91 -2.47
CA LEU A 5 -12.65 -40.16 -2.81
C LEU A 5 -12.35 -39.29 -3.12
N GLY A 6 -12.44 -39.49 -3.01
CA GLY A 6 -12.23 -38.67 -3.27
C GLY A 6 -11.80 -37.96 -3.36
N LEU A 7 -11.75 -38.25 -3.13
CA LEU A 7 -11.38 -37.45 -3.27
C LEU A 7 -10.85 -36.59 -3.54
N GLY A 8 -10.76 -36.77 -3.50
CA GLY A 8 -10.34 -35.92 -3.63
C GLY A 8 -9.94 -35.17 -3.95
N LEU A 9 -9.92 -35.46 -3.90
CA LEU A 9 -9.65 -34.69 -4.18
C LEU A 9 -9.39 -33.77 -4.26
N LEU A 10 -9.55 -34.05 -3.98
CA LEU A 10 -9.42 -33.19 -4.14
C LEU A 10 -8.89 -32.45 -4.06
N LEU A 11 -8.71 -32.78 -3.86
CA LEU A 11 -8.16 -32.13 -3.92
C LEU A 11 -7.72 -31.42 -4.26
N GLY A 12 -7.55 -31.62 -4.24
CA GLY A 12 -6.90 -31.03 -4.66
C GLY A 12 -6.82 -30.16 -5.12
N THR A 13 -6.94 -30.48 -5.05
CA THR A 13 -6.85 -29.71 -5.58
C THR A 13 -6.84 -28.50 -5.69
N GLY A 14 -7.13 -28.03 -5.86
CA GLY A 14 -7.15 -26.73 -6.13
C GLY A 14 -6.38 -25.91 -5.24
N PHE A 15 -5.71 -26.37 -4.51
CA PHE A 15 -5.15 -25.54 -3.72
C PHE A 15 -4.27 -24.60 -4.13
N GLY A 16 -3.71 -24.53 -4.94
CA GLY A 16 -2.83 -23.51 -5.28
C GLY A 16 -3.38 -22.17 -5.50
N ILE A 17 -4.68 -22.03 -5.52
CA ILE A 17 -5.19 -20.80 -5.91
C ILE A 17 -5.08 -19.70 -4.94
N ALA A 18 -5.05 -19.98 -3.70
CA ALA A 18 -5.05 -18.94 -2.70
C ALA A 18 -3.81 -18.06 -2.78
N TRP A 19 -2.70 -18.59 -3.26
CA TRP A 19 -1.51 -17.79 -3.31
C TRP A 19 -1.53 -16.70 -4.36
N ALA A 20 -2.46 -16.76 -5.27
CA ALA A 20 -2.54 -15.74 -6.29
C ALA A 20 -3.36 -14.53 -5.87
N GLN A 21 -3.94 -14.56 -4.71
CA GLN A 21 -4.84 -13.49 -4.29
C GLN A 21 -4.32 -12.72 -3.11
N SER A 22 -4.57 -11.41 -3.13
CA SER A 22 -4.27 -10.56 -2.00
C SER A 22 -5.46 -10.54 -1.06
N PRO A 23 -5.22 -10.37 0.23
CA PRO A 23 -6.32 -10.32 1.18
C PRO A 23 -7.19 -9.10 0.96
N THR A 24 -8.47 -9.23 1.23
CA THR A 24 -9.41 -8.12 1.09
C THR A 24 -9.86 -7.56 2.43
N LYS A 25 -9.39 -8.12 3.52
CA LYS A 25 -9.82 -7.65 4.84
C LYS A 25 -9.36 -6.25 5.17
N PHE A 26 -8.41 -5.72 4.42
CA PHE A 26 -7.95 -4.37 4.63
C PHE A 26 -8.57 -3.38 3.66
N ASP A 27 -9.44 -3.82 2.77
CA ASP A 27 -10.05 -2.93 1.78
C ASP A 27 -10.79 -1.79 2.45
N GLY A 28 -10.69 -0.62 1.85
CA GLY A 28 -11.35 0.56 2.38
C GLY A 28 -10.67 1.83 1.92
N GLN A 29 -11.18 2.94 2.43
CA GLN A 29 -10.59 4.24 2.19
C GLN A 29 -10.07 4.80 3.49
N TYR A 30 -8.84 5.29 3.43
CA TYR A 30 -8.15 5.80 4.61
C TYR A 30 -7.70 7.22 4.31
N ARG A 31 -7.57 8.03 5.34
CA ARG A 31 -7.10 9.40 5.19
C ARG A 31 -6.01 9.66 6.20
N GLY A 32 -4.97 10.31 5.77
CA GLY A 32 -3.85 10.55 6.65
C GLY A 32 -3.09 11.80 6.32
N GLU A 33 -2.30 12.22 7.26
CA GLU A 33 -1.42 13.36 7.10
C GLU A 33 -0.11 12.92 6.48
N LEU A 34 0.45 13.82 5.68
CA LEU A 34 1.72 13.57 5.02
C LEU A 34 2.71 14.58 5.59
N THR A 35 3.83 14.11 6.08
CA THR A 35 4.85 14.95 6.71
C THR A 35 6.18 14.75 6.01
N LEU A 36 6.82 15.84 5.64
CA LEU A 36 8.16 15.81 5.07
C LEU A 36 9.14 15.47 6.19
N THR A 37 9.88 14.36 6.03
CA THR A 37 10.79 13.91 7.07
C THR A 37 12.24 14.09 6.72
N LYS A 38 12.57 14.14 5.43
CA LYS A 38 13.96 14.30 5.04
C LYS A 38 14.07 14.90 3.65
N VAL A 39 14.93 15.86 3.50
CA VAL A 39 15.29 16.42 2.21
C VAL A 39 16.64 15.82 1.84
N ILE A 40 16.67 15.05 0.74
CA ILE A 40 17.90 14.43 0.27
C ILE A 40 18.63 15.39 -0.65
N LYS A 41 17.89 16.02 -1.55
CA LYS A 41 18.46 17.04 -2.41
C LYS A 41 17.35 17.87 -3.03
N GLY A 42 17.68 19.13 -3.40
CA GLY A 42 16.74 20.01 -4.05
C GLY A 42 15.66 20.49 -3.12
N ASP A 43 14.57 20.94 -3.71
CA ASP A 43 13.45 21.48 -2.96
C ASP A 43 12.39 20.43 -2.77
N CYS A 44 11.93 20.32 -1.55
CA CYS A 44 10.86 19.39 -1.20
C CYS A 44 9.68 20.20 -0.68
N THR A 45 8.48 19.83 -1.14
CA THR A 45 7.28 20.52 -0.70
C THR A 45 6.85 19.99 0.66
N GLN A 46 6.65 20.90 1.61
CA GLN A 46 6.09 20.54 2.89
C GLN A 46 4.57 20.58 2.75
N PRO A 47 3.88 19.46 2.95
CA PRO A 47 2.43 19.48 2.82
C PRO A 47 1.79 20.41 3.86
N PRO A 48 0.66 21.01 3.53
CA PRO A 48 -0.02 21.88 4.47
C PRO A 48 -0.38 21.14 5.75
N LEU A 49 -0.21 21.80 6.87
CA LEU A 49 -0.52 21.21 8.15
C LEU A 49 -2.01 20.89 8.22
N GLY A 50 -2.33 19.69 8.64
CA GLY A 50 -3.72 19.29 8.76
C GLY A 50 -4.37 18.79 7.49
N ALA A 51 -3.69 18.88 6.35
CA ALA A 51 -4.24 18.35 5.12
C ALA A 51 -4.26 16.83 5.18
N LEU A 52 -5.35 16.22 4.70
CA LEU A 52 -5.50 14.77 4.69
C LEU A 52 -5.47 14.26 3.27
N TYR A 53 -4.73 13.20 3.08
CA TYR A 53 -4.56 12.59 1.76
C TYR A 53 -5.20 11.20 1.76
N PRO A 54 -5.91 10.84 0.70
CA PRO A 54 -6.59 9.55 0.67
C PRO A 54 -5.66 8.43 0.25
N LEU A 55 -5.81 7.29 0.90
CA LEU A 55 -5.18 6.05 0.50
C LEU A 55 -6.30 5.04 0.34
N ARG A 56 -6.34 4.36 -0.77
CA ARG A 56 -7.41 3.44 -1.05
C ARG A 56 -6.88 2.04 -1.20
N ILE A 57 -7.57 1.09 -0.62
CA ILE A 57 -7.25 -0.32 -0.80
C ILE A 57 -8.49 -0.99 -1.37
N SER A 58 -8.32 -1.64 -2.52
CA SER A 58 -9.41 -2.30 -3.21
C SER A 58 -8.90 -3.63 -3.74
N ARG A 59 -9.55 -4.72 -3.34
CA ARG A 59 -9.15 -6.07 -3.75
C ARG A 59 -7.70 -6.35 -3.39
N GLY A 60 -7.27 -5.85 -2.24
CA GLY A 60 -5.91 -6.02 -1.78
C GLY A 60 -4.87 -5.16 -2.47
N GLU A 61 -5.31 -4.28 -3.34
CA GLU A 61 -4.40 -3.39 -4.03
C GLU A 61 -4.42 -2.01 -3.38
N VAL A 62 -3.24 -1.52 -3.01
CA VAL A 62 -3.07 -0.21 -2.42
C VAL A 62 -2.88 0.81 -3.54
N ARG A 63 -3.55 1.94 -3.41
CA ARG A 63 -3.37 3.03 -4.34
C ARG A 63 -3.32 4.34 -3.58
N PHE A 64 -2.25 5.09 -3.79
CA PHE A 64 -2.04 6.37 -3.13
C PHE A 64 -1.53 7.38 -4.13
N VAL A 65 -2.21 8.51 -4.25
CA VAL A 65 -1.75 9.56 -5.14
C VAL A 65 -0.83 10.47 -4.34
N TYR A 66 0.45 10.42 -4.71
CA TYR A 66 1.48 11.21 -4.04
C TYR A 66 1.51 12.56 -4.70
N VAL A 67 0.95 13.53 -4.01
CA VAL A 67 0.65 14.77 -4.63
C VAL A 67 1.62 15.88 -4.49
N PRO A 68 2.60 15.91 -3.65
CA PRO A 68 3.32 17.15 -3.47
C PRO A 68 3.78 17.79 -4.76
N ARG A 69 3.92 17.04 -5.83
CA ARG A 69 4.34 17.65 -7.04
C ARG A 69 3.62 17.22 -8.27
N PHE A 70 3.59 15.97 -8.61
CA PHE A 70 3.19 15.56 -9.95
C PHE A 70 2.08 14.54 -9.97
N ASP A 71 1.28 14.47 -8.92
CA ASP A 71 0.16 13.52 -8.87
C ASP A 71 0.59 12.11 -9.23
N THR A 72 1.72 11.70 -8.71
CA THR A 72 2.23 10.37 -9.00
C THR A 72 1.41 9.33 -8.23
N ALA A 73 0.86 8.36 -8.95
CA ALA A 73 0.07 7.32 -8.33
C ALA A 73 0.96 6.15 -7.95
N LEU A 74 0.99 5.84 -6.65
CA LEU A 74 1.72 4.70 -6.14
C LEU A 74 0.75 3.53 -6.03
N SER A 75 1.16 2.36 -6.48
CA SER A 75 0.32 1.19 -6.38
C SER A 75 1.13 -0.03 -5.96
N GLY A 76 0.46 -0.95 -5.30
CA GLY A 76 1.09 -2.16 -4.82
C GLY A 76 0.07 -3.06 -4.15
N ARG A 77 0.55 -4.04 -3.41
CA ARG A 77 -0.33 -5.02 -2.79
C ARG A 77 -0.09 -5.14 -1.30
N VAL A 78 -1.16 -5.51 -0.62
CA VAL A 78 -1.15 -5.73 0.82
C VAL A 78 -0.90 -7.20 1.08
N GLY A 79 -0.06 -7.50 2.08
CA GLY A 79 0.15 -8.86 2.53
C GLY A 79 -0.85 -9.25 3.61
N GLU A 80 -0.83 -10.53 3.98
CA GLU A 80 -1.76 -11.05 4.98
C GLU A 80 -1.59 -10.39 6.34
N ASP A 81 -0.40 -9.97 6.65
CA ASP A 81 -0.11 -9.34 7.93
C ASP A 81 -0.34 -7.83 7.96
N GLY A 82 -0.86 -7.28 6.88
CA GLY A 82 -1.13 -5.85 6.81
C GLY A 82 0.03 -5.00 6.32
N THR A 83 1.18 -5.60 6.02
CA THR A 83 2.28 -4.83 5.44
C THR A 83 2.06 -4.66 3.95
N PHE A 84 2.53 -3.55 3.41
CA PHE A 84 2.37 -3.31 1.99
C PHE A 84 3.55 -2.53 1.43
N LYS A 85 3.71 -2.66 0.13
CA LYS A 85 4.64 -1.84 -0.62
C LYS A 85 3.90 -1.31 -1.84
N ALA A 86 4.08 -0.04 -2.10
CA ALA A 86 3.50 0.60 -3.27
C ALA A 86 4.59 1.43 -3.92
N SER A 87 4.57 1.51 -5.23
CA SER A 87 5.63 2.23 -5.92
C SER A 87 5.12 2.86 -7.20
N ALA A 88 5.90 3.80 -7.71
CA ALA A 88 5.66 4.43 -8.99
C ALA A 88 6.98 4.86 -9.57
N ARG A 89 7.03 4.94 -10.90
CA ARG A 89 8.18 5.47 -11.56
C ARG A 89 8.13 6.97 -11.52
N ALA A 90 9.24 7.58 -11.22
CA ALA A 90 9.37 9.03 -11.28
C ALA A 90 10.45 9.37 -12.30
N ARG A 91 10.56 10.65 -12.61
CA ARG A 91 11.47 11.10 -13.64
C ARG A 91 12.92 10.70 -13.38
N LYS A 92 13.35 10.74 -12.14
CA LYS A 92 14.73 10.45 -11.79
C LYS A 92 14.89 9.24 -10.91
N GLY A 93 14.00 8.29 -11.04
CA GLY A 93 14.07 7.08 -10.23
C GLY A 93 12.68 6.61 -9.88
N SER A 94 12.52 6.01 -8.73
CA SER A 94 11.22 5.52 -8.31
C SER A 94 10.85 6.11 -6.97
N VAL A 95 9.54 6.15 -6.72
CA VAL A 95 9.00 6.53 -5.41
C VAL A 95 8.45 5.27 -4.80
N GLN A 96 8.82 4.99 -3.57
CA GLN A 96 8.38 3.79 -2.89
C GLN A 96 7.75 4.11 -1.57
N MET A 97 6.64 3.45 -1.30
CA MET A 97 5.91 3.59 -0.05
C MET A 97 5.87 2.23 0.61
N THR A 98 6.27 2.16 1.87
CA THR A 98 6.24 0.94 2.64
C THR A 98 5.48 1.21 3.91
N GLY A 99 4.50 0.40 4.21
CA GLY A 99 3.66 0.67 5.36
C GLY A 99 3.06 -0.56 5.98
N ARG A 100 2.30 -0.30 7.03
CA ARG A 100 1.63 -1.33 7.81
C ARG A 100 0.25 -0.84 8.20
N ILE A 101 -0.71 -1.74 8.11
CA ILE A 101 -2.09 -1.49 8.49
C ILE A 101 -2.38 -2.26 9.76
N GLN A 102 -2.87 -1.54 10.78
CA GLN A 102 -3.29 -2.15 12.03
C GLN A 102 -4.66 -1.59 12.37
N GLY A 103 -5.68 -2.44 12.28
CA GLY A 103 -7.05 -1.97 12.44
C GLY A 103 -7.38 -0.96 11.36
N ASN A 104 -7.75 0.23 11.76
CA ASN A 104 -8.05 1.30 10.82
C ASN A 104 -6.91 2.29 10.67
N ASN A 105 -5.75 1.95 11.21
CA ASN A 105 -4.63 2.87 11.20
C ASN A 105 -3.55 2.40 10.26
N ILE A 106 -2.94 3.35 9.56
CA ILE A 106 -1.85 3.06 8.64
C ILE A 106 -0.70 3.99 8.97
N ILE A 107 0.49 3.43 9.04
CA ILE A 107 1.72 4.20 9.14
C ILE A 107 2.60 3.75 7.98
N ALA A 108 3.11 4.70 7.22
CA ALA A 108 3.92 4.38 6.06
C ALA A 108 5.01 5.43 5.86
N THR A 109 6.09 5.01 5.21
CA THR A 109 7.14 5.93 4.80
C THR A 109 7.20 5.94 3.28
N ILE A 110 7.47 7.11 2.73
CA ILE A 110 7.59 7.30 1.30
C ILE A 110 8.99 7.81 1.03
N VAL A 111 9.70 7.09 0.17
CA VAL A 111 11.07 7.42 -0.18
C VAL A 111 11.12 7.73 -1.67
N SER A 112 11.64 8.88 -2.00
CA SER A 112 11.85 9.26 -3.38
C SER A 112 13.29 9.73 -3.55
N PRO A 113 13.75 9.97 -4.78
CA PRO A 113 15.14 10.38 -4.97
C PRO A 113 15.52 11.66 -4.26
N SER A 114 14.58 12.55 -4.01
CA SER A 114 14.91 13.84 -3.42
C SER A 114 14.29 14.07 -2.05
N CYS A 115 13.15 13.46 -1.76
CA CYS A 115 12.37 13.79 -0.57
C CYS A 115 11.77 12.56 0.06
N ASN A 116 11.79 12.52 1.38
CA ASN A 116 11.14 11.43 2.10
C ASN A 116 9.99 11.98 2.94
N TYR A 117 8.91 11.23 2.99
CA TYR A 117 7.71 11.62 3.74
C TYR A 117 7.24 10.48 4.62
N THR A 118 6.42 10.81 5.59
CA THR A 118 5.70 9.84 6.40
C THR A 118 4.22 10.08 6.23
N PHE A 119 3.47 9.01 6.06
CA PHE A 119 2.03 9.06 5.97
C PHE A 119 1.45 8.39 7.21
N GLN A 120 0.50 9.05 7.87
CA GLN A 120 -0.11 8.48 9.05
C GLN A 120 -1.59 8.85 9.08
N THR A 121 -2.45 7.84 9.22
CA THR A 121 -3.89 8.08 9.26
C THR A 121 -4.28 8.84 10.50
N LYS A 122 -5.38 9.56 10.37
CA LYS A 122 -5.98 10.28 11.49
C LYS A 122 -7.38 9.76 11.71
N ASP A 123 -7.75 9.63 12.94
CA ASP A 123 -9.10 9.20 13.31
C ASP A 123 -10.09 10.34 13.22
#